data_16facb03b788a9e65a20d1f5d3cf549a
#
_entry.id   16facb03b788a9e65a20d1f5d3cf549a
#
_cell.length_a   1.000
_cell.length_b   1.000
_cell.length_c   1.000
_cell.angle_alpha   90.00
_cell.angle_beta   90.00
_cell.angle_gamma   90.00
#
_symmetry.space_group_name_H-M   'P 1'
#
loop_
_entity.id
_entity.type
_entity.pdbx_description
1 polymer ?
#
loop_
_entity_poly.entity_id
_entity_poly.type
_entity_poly.pdbx_seq_one_letter_code
_entity_poly.pdbx_strand_id
1 'polypeptide(L)'
;GSSSLKYQLIDMDDESVIAKGICERIGNEGSCISGKIHGKSEKFEKTVVMKNHTEACNEVKKALTEGEYKVINDISEIAAVGHRIVQGGALFNHSVLVDDDVIKGIESLCDLAPLHNAAHIQGIKASIELFGKDVPQVVVFDNAFHSTMPPEAYMFGLPYEYYEKYALRKYGFQGTSH
;
A
#
# COMPACT_ATOMS: atom_id res chain seq x y z
N GLY A 1 -1.35 -2.63 8.92
CA GLY A 1 -0.30 -2.65 9.94
C GLY A 1 0.96 -3.33 9.43
N SER A 2 2.05 -3.27 10.16
CA SER A 2 3.36 -3.82 9.73
C SER A 2 3.34 -5.33 9.43
N SER A 3 2.39 -6.06 9.99
CA SER A 3 2.21 -7.51 9.81
C SER A 3 1.01 -7.89 8.94
N SER A 4 0.45 -6.96 8.16
CA SER A 4 -0.68 -7.25 7.27
C SER A 4 -0.54 -6.56 5.92
N LEU A 5 -1.07 -7.22 4.87
CA LEU A 5 -1.14 -6.72 3.51
C LEU A 5 -2.57 -6.90 3.00
N LYS A 6 -3.23 -5.80 2.67
CA LYS A 6 -4.56 -5.81 2.04
C LYS A 6 -4.41 -5.60 0.54
N TYR A 7 -5.23 -6.29 -0.25
CA TYR A 7 -5.25 -6.13 -1.70
C TYR A 7 -6.65 -6.11 -2.27
N GLN A 8 -6.77 -5.48 -3.43
CA GLN A 8 -7.95 -5.55 -4.29
C GLN A 8 -7.50 -5.71 -5.74
N LEU A 9 -8.22 -6.52 -6.49
CA LEU A 9 -8.14 -6.54 -7.95
C LEU A 9 -9.37 -5.81 -8.49
N ILE A 10 -9.12 -4.78 -9.30
CA ILE A 10 -10.14 -3.87 -9.80
C ILE A 10 -10.13 -3.93 -11.32
N ASP A 11 -11.31 -4.08 -11.92
CA ASP A 11 -11.50 -3.84 -13.34
C ASP A 11 -11.63 -2.33 -13.55
N MET A 12 -10.68 -1.74 -14.28
CA MET A 12 -10.65 -0.29 -14.49
C MET A 12 -11.57 0.19 -15.61
N ASP A 13 -12.20 -0.72 -16.34
CA ASP A 13 -13.20 -0.34 -17.36
C ASP A 13 -14.50 0.16 -16.71
N ASP A 14 -14.89 -0.45 -15.60
CA ASP A 14 -16.09 -0.11 -14.84
C ASP A 14 -15.84 0.19 -13.35
N GLU A 15 -14.58 0.17 -12.93
CA GLU A 15 -14.12 0.38 -11.54
C GLU A 15 -14.68 -0.65 -10.54
N SER A 16 -15.09 -1.83 -11.02
CA SER A 16 -15.61 -2.89 -10.16
C SER A 16 -14.50 -3.67 -9.45
N VAL A 17 -14.74 -4.06 -8.20
CA VAL A 17 -13.82 -4.90 -7.44
C VAL A 17 -14.08 -6.37 -7.79
N ILE A 18 -13.16 -6.99 -8.50
CA ILE A 18 -13.23 -8.41 -8.90
C ILE A 18 -12.92 -9.31 -7.70
N ALA A 19 -11.88 -8.98 -6.95
CA ALA A 19 -11.44 -9.73 -5.77
C ALA A 19 -10.82 -8.80 -4.74
N LYS A 20 -10.95 -9.16 -3.47
CA LYS A 20 -10.30 -8.47 -2.36
C LYS A 20 -9.88 -9.46 -1.29
N GLY A 21 -8.81 -9.15 -0.58
CA GLY A 21 -8.34 -10.01 0.49
C GLY A 21 -7.31 -9.36 1.39
N ILE A 22 -6.86 -10.14 2.34
CA ILE A 22 -5.89 -9.73 3.34
C ILE A 22 -4.95 -10.91 3.67
N CYS A 23 -3.66 -10.60 3.73
CA CYS A 23 -2.68 -11.44 4.41
C CYS A 23 -2.47 -10.88 5.81
N GLU A 24 -2.57 -11.72 6.82
CA GLU A 24 -2.46 -11.34 8.22
C GLU A 24 -1.35 -12.10 8.92
N ARG A 25 -0.81 -11.50 9.99
CA ARG A 25 0.26 -12.09 10.81
C ARG A 25 1.52 -12.43 10.01
N ILE A 26 1.84 -11.63 9.00
CA ILE A 26 3.07 -11.77 8.20
C ILE A 26 4.28 -11.70 9.14
N GLY A 27 5.19 -12.67 9.04
CA GLY A 27 6.35 -12.81 9.91
C GLY A 27 6.09 -13.42 11.28
N ASN A 28 4.86 -13.86 11.55
CA ASN A 28 4.46 -14.48 12.83
C ASN A 28 3.81 -15.84 12.62
N GLU A 29 3.70 -16.61 13.71
CA GLU A 29 2.98 -17.86 13.69
C GLU A 29 1.49 -17.66 13.38
N GLY A 30 0.92 -18.59 12.63
CA GLY A 30 -0.49 -18.57 12.24
C GLY A 30 -0.80 -17.51 11.19
N SER A 31 0.18 -17.15 10.36
CA SER A 31 -0.07 -16.31 9.20
C SER A 31 -1.09 -16.95 8.26
N CYS A 32 -1.98 -16.14 7.71
CA CYS A 32 -3.07 -16.61 6.86
C CYS A 32 -3.39 -15.58 5.78
N ILE A 33 -3.92 -16.09 4.68
CA ILE A 33 -4.54 -15.29 3.63
C ILE A 33 -6.02 -15.59 3.57
N SER A 34 -6.84 -14.56 3.50
CA SER A 34 -8.28 -14.67 3.30
C SER A 34 -8.78 -13.66 2.29
N GLY A 35 -9.90 -13.94 1.68
CA GLY A 35 -10.45 -13.02 0.70
C GLY A 35 -11.82 -13.40 0.20
N LYS A 36 -12.35 -12.53 -0.66
CA LYS A 36 -13.67 -12.66 -1.26
C LYS A 36 -13.60 -12.28 -2.74
N ILE A 37 -14.34 -13.04 -3.56
CA ILE A 37 -14.47 -12.82 -4.98
C ILE A 37 -15.87 -12.28 -5.27
N HIS A 38 -15.96 -11.32 -6.18
CA HIS A 38 -17.25 -10.79 -6.63
C HIS A 38 -18.12 -11.91 -7.19
N GLY A 39 -19.37 -11.94 -6.78
CA GLY A 39 -20.33 -12.95 -7.21
C GLY A 39 -20.28 -14.28 -6.47
N LYS A 40 -19.31 -14.50 -5.57
CA LYS A 40 -19.27 -15.65 -4.66
C LYS A 40 -19.70 -15.23 -3.26
N SER A 41 -20.58 -16.01 -2.62
CA SER A 41 -21.08 -15.76 -1.27
C SER A 41 -20.05 -16.15 -0.19
N GLU A 42 -19.19 -17.11 -0.48
CA GLU A 42 -18.21 -17.65 0.46
C GLU A 42 -16.88 -16.91 0.36
N LYS A 43 -16.24 -16.75 1.53
CA LYS A 43 -14.84 -16.31 1.62
C LYS A 43 -13.93 -17.51 1.55
N PHE A 44 -12.78 -17.34 0.88
CA PHE A 44 -11.70 -18.30 1.06
C PHE A 44 -10.82 -17.90 2.25
N GLU A 45 -10.25 -18.88 2.91
CA GLU A 45 -9.26 -18.69 3.96
C GLU A 45 -8.25 -19.83 3.90
N LYS A 46 -6.96 -19.49 4.01
CA LYS A 46 -5.87 -20.46 4.00
C LYS A 46 -4.81 -20.04 5.00
N THR A 47 -4.51 -20.93 5.94
CA THR A 47 -3.34 -20.78 6.80
C THR A 47 -2.10 -21.20 6.03
N VAL A 48 -1.14 -20.29 5.92
CA VAL A 48 0.10 -20.50 5.18
C VAL A 48 1.20 -19.64 5.80
N VAL A 49 2.40 -20.19 5.88
CA VAL A 49 3.56 -19.46 6.39
C VAL A 49 3.94 -18.34 5.42
N MET A 50 3.97 -17.11 5.92
CA MET A 50 4.43 -15.93 5.20
C MET A 50 5.44 -15.22 6.09
N LYS A 51 6.73 -15.40 5.79
CA LYS A 51 7.83 -14.84 6.61
C LYS A 51 8.02 -13.33 6.42
N ASN A 52 7.63 -12.83 5.26
CA ASN A 52 7.80 -11.43 4.86
C ASN A 52 6.76 -11.01 3.80
N HIS A 53 6.81 -9.75 3.40
CA HIS A 53 5.87 -9.20 2.41
C HIS A 53 6.05 -9.81 1.01
N THR A 54 7.25 -10.25 0.64
CA THR A 54 7.49 -10.97 -0.62
C THR A 54 6.72 -12.28 -0.68
N GLU A 55 6.77 -13.08 0.39
CA GLU A 55 5.99 -14.31 0.49
C GLU A 55 4.48 -14.04 0.50
N ALA A 56 4.05 -12.96 1.18
CA ALA A 56 2.65 -12.54 1.17
C ALA A 56 2.18 -12.16 -0.24
N CYS A 57 2.96 -11.40 -1.01
CA CYS A 57 2.66 -11.07 -2.40
C CYS A 57 2.57 -12.33 -3.29
N ASN A 58 3.44 -13.32 -3.05
CA ASN A 58 3.37 -14.59 -3.77
C ASN A 58 2.08 -15.38 -3.43
N GLU A 59 1.62 -15.36 -2.18
CA GLU A 59 0.35 -15.98 -1.81
C GLU A 59 -0.85 -15.22 -2.44
N VAL A 60 -0.80 -13.89 -2.54
CA VAL A 60 -1.79 -13.11 -3.29
C VAL A 60 -1.81 -13.53 -4.76
N LYS A 61 -0.64 -13.65 -5.40
CA LYS A 61 -0.54 -14.15 -6.78
C LYS A 61 -1.22 -15.51 -6.93
N LYS A 62 -0.90 -16.46 -6.07
CA LYS A 62 -1.52 -17.80 -6.10
C LYS A 62 -3.03 -17.72 -5.92
N ALA A 63 -3.51 -16.92 -4.98
CA ALA A 63 -4.95 -16.75 -4.75
C ALA A 63 -5.69 -16.19 -5.97
N LEU A 64 -5.04 -15.31 -6.75
CA LEU A 64 -5.64 -14.71 -7.95
C LEU A 64 -5.57 -15.62 -9.19
N THR A 65 -4.55 -16.50 -9.29
CA THR A 65 -4.22 -17.25 -10.51
C THR A 65 -4.45 -18.75 -10.41
N GLU A 66 -4.63 -19.29 -9.22
CA GLU A 66 -4.70 -20.74 -8.98
C GLU A 66 -5.96 -21.15 -8.21
N GLY A 67 -6.35 -22.41 -8.37
CA GLY A 67 -7.41 -23.04 -7.59
C GLY A 67 -8.83 -22.58 -7.98
N GLU A 68 -9.78 -22.90 -7.09
CA GLU A 68 -11.21 -22.65 -7.30
C GLU A 68 -11.57 -21.15 -7.31
N TYR A 69 -10.80 -20.35 -6.60
CA TYR A 69 -11.04 -18.91 -6.43
C TYR A 69 -10.24 -18.03 -7.38
N LYS A 70 -9.57 -18.61 -8.37
CA LYS A 70 -8.83 -17.84 -9.36
C LYS A 70 -9.75 -16.91 -10.14
N VAL A 71 -9.26 -15.72 -10.45
CA VAL A 71 -9.99 -14.67 -11.19
C VAL A 71 -9.25 -14.22 -12.45
N ILE A 72 -7.96 -14.52 -12.55
CA ILE A 72 -7.13 -14.31 -13.74
C ILE A 72 -6.33 -15.57 -14.04
N ASN A 73 -5.85 -15.72 -15.26
CA ASN A 73 -5.08 -16.89 -15.67
C ASN A 73 -3.60 -16.73 -15.38
N ASP A 74 -3.07 -15.53 -15.52
CA ASP A 74 -1.66 -15.20 -15.34
C ASP A 74 -1.50 -13.79 -14.78
N ILE A 75 -0.42 -13.58 -14.02
CA ILE A 75 -0.12 -12.29 -13.41
C ILE A 75 0.16 -11.18 -14.43
N SER A 76 0.52 -11.55 -15.66
CA SER A 76 0.72 -10.61 -16.77
C SER A 76 -0.56 -9.89 -17.22
N GLU A 77 -1.74 -10.36 -16.79
CA GLU A 77 -3.02 -9.66 -17.01
C GLU A 77 -3.15 -8.40 -16.16
N ILE A 78 -2.29 -8.22 -15.15
CA ILE A 78 -2.29 -7.01 -14.31
C ILE A 78 -1.62 -5.87 -15.08
N ALA A 79 -2.39 -4.84 -15.39
CA ALA A 79 -1.93 -3.69 -16.16
C ALA A 79 -1.14 -2.67 -15.34
N ALA A 80 -1.46 -2.50 -14.07
CA ALA A 80 -0.81 -1.56 -13.15
C ALA A 80 -1.05 -1.95 -11.69
N VAL A 81 -0.22 -1.43 -10.79
CA VAL A 81 -0.36 -1.63 -9.33
C VAL A 81 -0.41 -0.28 -8.63
N GLY A 82 -1.41 -0.08 -7.77
CA GLY A 82 -1.52 1.09 -6.90
C GLY A 82 -1.18 0.75 -5.46
N HIS A 83 -0.39 1.59 -4.81
CA HIS A 83 -0.03 1.47 -3.41
C HIS A 83 -0.52 2.66 -2.60
N ARG A 84 -1.22 2.39 -1.50
CA ARG A 84 -1.56 3.41 -0.51
C ARG A 84 -0.41 3.59 0.47
N ILE A 85 0.06 4.82 0.61
CA ILE A 85 1.13 5.23 1.53
C ILE A 85 0.56 6.21 2.55
N VAL A 86 0.80 5.94 3.83
CA VAL A 86 0.25 6.78 4.91
C VAL A 86 0.88 8.16 4.93
N GLN A 87 2.20 8.26 4.75
CA GLN A 87 2.90 9.54 4.92
C GLN A 87 3.77 9.88 3.71
N GLY A 88 3.40 10.93 3.01
CA GLY A 88 4.15 11.54 1.92
C GLY A 88 4.92 12.80 2.33
N GLY A 89 4.76 13.25 3.58
CA GLY A 89 5.40 14.45 4.10
C GLY A 89 5.03 15.70 3.31
N ALA A 90 5.98 16.60 3.18
CA ALA A 90 5.91 17.74 2.27
C ALA A 90 6.49 17.42 0.88
N LEU A 91 7.06 16.23 0.69
CA LEU A 91 7.70 15.80 -0.56
C LEU A 91 6.67 15.41 -1.62
N PHE A 92 5.57 14.78 -1.20
CA PHE A 92 4.58 14.23 -2.11
C PHE A 92 3.20 14.82 -1.83
N ASN A 93 2.70 15.59 -2.76
CA ASN A 93 1.38 16.24 -2.70
C ASN A 93 0.39 15.70 -3.74
N HIS A 94 0.77 14.69 -4.51
CA HIS A 94 -0.05 14.00 -5.51
C HIS A 94 0.45 12.57 -5.70
N SER A 95 -0.32 11.78 -6.44
CA SER A 95 0.08 10.42 -6.82
C SER A 95 1.25 10.46 -7.80
N VAL A 96 2.21 9.56 -7.62
CA VAL A 96 3.42 9.49 -8.46
C VAL A 96 3.72 8.06 -8.90
N LEU A 97 4.33 7.93 -10.07
CA LEU A 97 4.89 6.65 -10.52
C LEU A 97 6.10 6.29 -9.64
N VAL A 98 6.18 5.02 -9.28
CA VAL A 98 7.27 4.50 -8.46
C VAL A 98 8.54 4.39 -9.30
N ASP A 99 9.60 5.01 -8.80
CA ASP A 99 10.98 4.84 -9.22
C ASP A 99 11.90 4.80 -7.99
N ASP A 100 13.19 4.69 -8.22
CA ASP A 100 14.17 4.62 -7.12
C ASP A 100 14.19 5.91 -6.27
N ASP A 101 13.94 7.07 -6.87
CA ASP A 101 13.92 8.35 -6.15
C ASP A 101 12.65 8.48 -5.29
N VAL A 102 11.52 8.00 -5.78
CA VAL A 102 10.28 7.92 -5.00
C VAL A 102 10.44 6.99 -3.80
N ILE A 103 11.06 5.82 -3.98
CA ILE A 103 11.34 4.89 -2.88
C ILE A 103 12.23 5.54 -1.82
N LYS A 104 13.33 6.19 -2.22
CA LYS A 104 14.22 6.93 -1.31
C LYS A 104 13.49 8.07 -0.60
N GLY A 105 12.63 8.78 -1.31
CA GLY A 105 11.79 9.83 -0.74
C GLY A 105 10.89 9.29 0.37
N ILE A 106 10.21 8.16 0.15
CA ILE A 106 9.36 7.51 1.16
C ILE A 106 10.22 6.98 2.32
N GLU A 107 11.41 6.44 2.06
CA GLU A 107 12.37 6.00 3.09
C GLU A 107 12.77 7.15 4.01
N SER A 108 13.03 8.33 3.47
CA SER A 108 13.39 9.53 4.27
C SER A 108 12.26 10.01 5.19
N LEU A 109 11.04 9.59 4.94
CA LEU A 109 9.86 9.95 5.73
C LEU A 109 9.50 8.89 6.80
N CYS A 110 10.31 7.85 6.95
CA CYS A 110 10.02 6.79 7.93
C CYS A 110 9.93 7.32 9.37
N ASP A 111 10.70 8.36 9.71
CA ASP A 111 10.64 8.97 11.05
C ASP A 111 9.30 9.63 11.35
N LEU A 112 8.57 10.09 10.34
CA LEU A 112 7.22 10.65 10.47
C LEU A 112 6.13 9.58 10.62
N ALA A 113 6.37 8.37 10.14
CA ALA A 113 5.44 7.24 10.22
C ALA A 113 6.19 5.90 10.33
N PRO A 114 6.94 5.67 11.42
CA PRO A 114 7.88 4.55 11.53
C PRO A 114 7.21 3.19 11.44
N LEU A 115 5.97 3.07 11.94
CA LEU A 115 5.23 1.80 11.92
C LEU A 115 4.59 1.48 10.55
N HIS A 116 4.44 2.48 9.68
CA HIS A 116 3.71 2.34 8.43
C HIS A 116 4.62 2.41 7.21
N ASN A 117 5.42 3.47 7.07
CA ASN A 117 6.19 3.69 5.85
C ASN A 117 7.21 2.58 5.58
N ALA A 118 7.88 2.05 6.61
CA ALA A 118 8.79 0.92 6.44
C ALA A 118 8.08 -0.33 5.86
N ALA A 119 6.89 -0.65 6.35
CA ALA A 119 6.10 -1.77 5.84
C ALA A 119 5.58 -1.50 4.41
N HIS A 120 5.22 -0.25 4.10
CA HIS A 120 4.81 0.14 2.75
C HIS A 120 5.94 -0.02 1.73
N ILE A 121 7.16 0.36 2.09
CA ILE A 121 8.35 0.17 1.24
C ILE A 121 8.59 -1.30 0.97
N GLN A 122 8.48 -2.16 1.97
CA GLN A 122 8.59 -3.61 1.78
C GLN A 122 7.51 -4.13 0.83
N GLY A 123 6.28 -3.66 0.94
CA GLY A 123 5.19 -3.99 0.03
C GLY A 123 5.46 -3.54 -1.41
N ILE A 124 5.98 -2.33 -1.61
CA ILE A 124 6.35 -1.82 -2.93
C ILE A 124 7.48 -2.69 -3.54
N LYS A 125 8.55 -2.94 -2.79
CA LYS A 125 9.69 -3.76 -3.26
C LYS A 125 9.25 -5.18 -3.61
N ALA A 126 8.43 -5.80 -2.77
CA ALA A 126 7.86 -7.12 -3.04
C ALA A 126 6.98 -7.15 -4.30
N SER A 127 6.20 -6.10 -4.51
CA SER A 127 5.37 -5.94 -5.70
C SER A 127 6.22 -5.77 -6.98
N ILE A 128 7.29 -4.98 -6.93
CA ILE A 128 8.23 -4.82 -8.04
C ILE A 128 8.89 -6.16 -8.40
N GLU A 129 9.28 -6.93 -7.39
CA GLU A 129 9.86 -8.27 -7.59
C GLU A 129 8.85 -9.23 -8.25
N LEU A 130 7.59 -9.17 -7.82
CA LEU A 130 6.53 -10.04 -8.33
C LEU A 130 6.11 -9.72 -9.76
N PHE A 131 5.87 -8.44 -10.06
CA PHE A 131 5.32 -7.98 -11.35
C PHE A 131 6.39 -7.62 -12.38
N GLY A 132 7.61 -7.38 -11.94
CA GLY A 132 8.69 -6.89 -12.80
C GLY A 132 8.63 -5.38 -13.05
N LYS A 133 9.63 -4.88 -13.77
CA LYS A 133 9.79 -3.44 -14.05
C LYS A 133 8.83 -2.90 -15.11
N ASP A 134 8.25 -3.77 -15.93
CA ASP A 134 7.39 -3.38 -17.05
C ASP A 134 5.96 -3.03 -16.61
N VAL A 135 5.55 -3.49 -15.43
CA VAL A 135 4.24 -3.16 -14.87
C VAL A 135 4.35 -1.85 -14.09
N PRO A 136 3.69 -0.77 -14.53
CA PRO A 136 3.74 0.51 -13.84
C PRO A 136 3.13 0.39 -12.44
N GLN A 137 3.80 1.00 -11.47
CA GLN A 137 3.32 1.08 -10.09
C GLN A 137 3.17 2.52 -9.67
N VAL A 138 2.09 2.83 -8.98
CA VAL A 138 1.73 4.18 -8.54
C VAL A 138 1.59 4.19 -7.02
N VAL A 139 2.09 5.22 -6.37
CA VAL A 139 1.85 5.48 -4.95
C VAL A 139 0.86 6.62 -4.78
N VAL A 140 -0.06 6.45 -3.84
CA VAL A 140 -1.08 7.43 -3.45
C VAL A 140 -0.92 7.71 -1.96
N PHE A 141 -0.82 8.97 -1.58
CA PHE A 141 -0.52 9.38 -0.22
C PHE A 141 -1.76 9.86 0.53
N ASP A 142 -1.96 9.36 1.74
CA ASP A 142 -3.10 9.72 2.58
C ASP A 142 -3.16 11.21 2.94
N ASN A 143 -2.01 11.85 3.03
CA ASN A 143 -1.91 13.27 3.34
C ASN A 143 -1.98 14.20 2.11
N ALA A 144 -1.95 13.68 0.89
CA ALA A 144 -1.94 14.49 -0.32
C ALA A 144 -3.20 15.35 -0.48
N PHE A 145 -4.38 14.82 -0.10
CA PHE A 145 -5.63 15.58 -0.12
C PHE A 145 -5.56 16.88 0.71
N HIS A 146 -4.79 16.86 1.80
CA HIS A 146 -4.62 17.99 2.71
C HIS A 146 -3.42 18.89 2.38
N SER A 147 -2.77 18.70 1.24
CA SER A 147 -1.56 19.46 0.85
C SER A 147 -1.77 20.95 0.69
N THR A 148 -3.02 21.37 0.49
CA THR A 148 -3.40 22.79 0.32
C THR A 148 -3.68 23.52 1.64
N MET A 149 -3.50 22.88 2.81
CA MET A 149 -3.64 23.58 4.10
C MET A 149 -2.64 24.74 4.17
N PRO A 150 -3.10 25.96 4.53
CA PRO A 150 -2.20 27.10 4.70
C PRO A 150 -1.39 27.00 5.99
N PRO A 151 -0.25 27.72 6.10
CA PRO A 151 0.66 27.63 7.26
C PRO A 151 -0.02 27.80 8.62
N GLU A 152 -0.93 28.72 8.75
CA GLU A 152 -1.69 28.99 9.97
C GLU A 152 -2.58 27.80 10.40
N ALA A 153 -2.96 26.94 9.47
CA ALA A 153 -3.76 25.73 9.74
C ALA A 153 -2.91 24.52 10.06
N TYR A 154 -1.74 24.39 9.46
CA TYR A 154 -0.91 23.19 9.69
C TYR A 154 0.16 23.36 10.77
N MET A 155 0.59 24.58 11.10
CA MET A 155 1.59 24.78 12.14
C MET A 155 1.01 24.54 13.54
N PHE A 156 1.83 23.94 14.40
CA PHE A 156 1.52 23.88 15.82
C PHE A 156 2.01 25.12 16.55
N GLY A 157 1.39 25.47 17.68
CA GLY A 157 1.83 26.54 18.57
C GLY A 157 3.08 26.16 19.38
N LEU A 158 4.13 25.73 18.68
CA LEU A 158 5.42 25.31 19.23
C LEU A 158 6.53 26.21 18.65
N PRO A 159 7.74 26.25 19.27
CA PRO A 159 8.87 26.94 18.68
C PRO A 159 9.09 26.52 17.20
N TYR A 160 9.26 27.51 16.31
CA TYR A 160 9.32 27.29 14.87
C TYR A 160 10.44 26.35 14.43
N GLU A 161 11.51 26.25 15.21
CA GLU A 161 12.63 25.32 14.99
C GLU A 161 12.21 23.84 14.90
N TYR A 162 11.14 23.45 15.56
CA TYR A 162 10.62 22.08 15.47
C TYR A 162 9.99 21.80 14.09
N TYR A 163 9.35 22.78 13.52
CA TYR A 163 8.88 22.69 12.15
C TYR A 163 10.05 22.59 11.15
N GLU A 164 11.06 23.44 11.30
CA GLU A 164 12.21 23.47 10.38
C GLU A 164 13.07 22.22 10.48
N LYS A 165 13.38 21.75 11.69
CA LYS A 165 14.30 20.61 11.90
C LYS A 165 13.65 19.26 11.75
N TYR A 166 12.38 19.13 12.15
CA TYR A 166 11.71 17.83 12.26
C TYR A 166 10.44 17.72 11.41
N ALA A 167 10.15 18.72 10.62
CA ALA A 167 8.92 18.80 9.83
C ALA A 167 7.65 18.58 10.69
N LEU A 168 7.68 19.05 11.95
CA LEU A 168 6.60 18.86 12.91
C LEU A 168 5.43 19.81 12.58
N ARG A 169 4.40 19.25 11.96
CA ARG A 169 3.19 19.98 11.53
C ARG A 169 2.01 19.02 11.42
N LYS A 170 0.82 19.57 11.22
CA LYS A 170 -0.34 18.77 10.80
C LYS A 170 -0.19 18.40 9.32
N TYR A 171 -0.36 17.13 9.01
CA TYR A 171 -0.39 16.63 7.62
C TYR A 171 -1.81 16.29 7.18
N GLY A 172 -2.66 15.81 8.09
CA GLY A 172 -3.93 15.18 7.78
C GLY A 172 -3.74 13.78 7.19
N PHE A 173 -4.76 12.95 7.30
CA PHE A 173 -4.74 11.56 6.82
C PHE A 173 -6.07 11.18 6.20
N GLN A 174 -6.21 9.93 5.75
CA GLN A 174 -7.42 9.40 5.12
C GLN A 174 -7.83 10.15 3.85
N GLY A 175 -6.91 10.82 3.18
CA GLY A 175 -7.19 11.62 1.99
C GLY A 175 -7.78 10.83 0.84
N THR A 176 -7.43 9.54 0.72
CA THR A 176 -8.03 8.64 -0.27
C THR A 176 -9.50 8.34 -0.01
N SER A 177 -9.98 8.57 1.23
CA SER A 177 -11.38 8.40 1.61
C SER A 177 -12.18 9.70 1.49
N HIS A 178 -11.53 10.84 1.55
CA HIS A 178 -12.14 12.18 1.41
C HIS A 178 -12.34 12.56 -0.05
#